data_c689db372270b87e3bea97062cdecd97
#
_entry.id   c689db372270b87e3bea97062cdecd97
#
_cell.length_a   1.000
_cell.length_b   1.000
_cell.length_c   1.000
_cell.angle_alpha   90.00
_cell.angle_beta   90.00
_cell.angle_gamma   90.00
#
_symmetry.space_group_name_H-M   'P 1'
#
loop_
_entity.id
_entity.type
_entity.pdbx_description
1 polymer ?
#
loop_
_entity_poly.entity_id
_entity_poly.type
_entity_poly.pdbx_seq_one_letter_code
_entity_poly.pdbx_strand_id
1 'polypeptide(L)'
;EVVGVEISISDINFFQTLDFPQGWSWSKNNDRLVAYSTDGSALPNNFTFFIESGKSVKNIKLVGWANSVIEAKKYIPPVLFNLRTSPNPFNPKCSISFHLPIDSNIKVNIYNSKGQFLESLANNYFHQGDNIIYWQPKMYASGIYFIQISDAITTQNQKVIYLK
;
A
#
# COMPACT_ATOMS: atom_id res chain seq x y z
N GLU A 1 -17.71 -0.97 21.16
CA GLU A 1 -18.54 -0.42 20.07
C GLU A 1 -18.21 1.06 19.90
N VAL A 2 -17.98 1.49 18.64
CA VAL A 2 -17.62 2.87 18.29
C VAL A 2 -18.87 3.67 18.01
N VAL A 3 -19.05 4.78 18.74
CA VAL A 3 -20.19 5.72 18.58
C VAL A 3 -19.73 7.11 18.18
N GLY A 4 -18.42 7.36 18.10
CA GLY A 4 -17.85 8.61 17.63
C GLY A 4 -16.49 8.39 16.97
N VAL A 5 -16.19 9.17 15.96
CA VAL A 5 -14.92 9.16 15.21
C VAL A 5 -14.45 10.59 15.02
N GLU A 6 -13.18 10.82 15.35
CA GLU A 6 -12.49 12.06 14.99
C GLU A 6 -11.24 11.69 14.17
N ILE A 7 -11.12 12.26 12.98
CA ILE A 7 -10.01 12.04 12.07
C ILE A 7 -9.35 13.36 11.77
N SER A 8 -8.05 13.46 12.06
CA SER A 8 -7.22 14.59 11.67
C SER A 8 -6.33 14.20 10.49
N ILE A 9 -6.39 14.99 9.42
CA ILE A 9 -5.64 14.74 8.18
C ILE A 9 -4.91 16.00 7.74
N SER A 10 -3.97 15.85 6.79
CA SER A 10 -3.21 16.98 6.27
C SER A 10 -4.05 17.96 5.44
N ASP A 11 -5.16 17.48 4.83
CA ASP A 11 -6.09 18.29 4.05
C ASP A 11 -7.40 17.51 3.85
N ILE A 12 -8.52 18.12 4.19
CA ILE A 12 -9.83 17.45 4.29
C ILE A 12 -10.59 17.31 2.97
N ASN A 13 -10.14 17.97 1.91
CA ASN A 13 -10.80 17.89 0.60
C ASN A 13 -10.69 16.49 -0.05
N PHE A 14 -10.03 15.54 0.62
CA PHE A 14 -9.71 14.19 0.16
C PHE A 14 -10.73 13.11 0.46
N PHE A 15 -11.77 13.40 1.23
CA PHE A 15 -12.87 12.45 1.38
C PHE A 15 -13.79 12.56 0.16
N GLN A 16 -13.63 11.69 -0.80
CA GLN A 16 -14.48 11.65 -2.00
C GLN A 16 -15.89 11.16 -1.68
N THR A 17 -16.02 10.22 -0.76
CA THR A 17 -17.30 9.71 -0.27
C THR A 17 -17.19 9.29 1.18
N LEU A 18 -18.05 9.83 2.02
CA LEU A 18 -18.21 9.44 3.41
C LEU A 18 -19.62 8.90 3.57
N ASP A 19 -19.73 7.59 3.43
CA ASP A 19 -21.00 6.86 3.64
C ASP A 19 -21.03 6.34 5.07
N PHE A 20 -21.37 7.23 6.01
CA PHE A 20 -21.69 6.80 7.36
C PHE A 20 -23.04 6.10 7.39
N PRO A 21 -23.21 5.08 8.25
CA PRO A 21 -24.49 4.37 8.39
C PRO A 21 -25.63 5.30 8.77
N GLN A 22 -26.85 4.86 8.54
CA GLN A 22 -28.04 5.55 9.03
C GLN A 22 -27.94 5.75 10.55
N GLY A 23 -28.37 6.89 11.05
CA GLY A 23 -28.22 7.26 12.47
C GLY A 23 -26.89 7.94 12.79
N TRP A 24 -26.04 8.21 11.80
CA TRP A 24 -24.78 8.94 11.98
C TRP A 24 -24.85 10.33 11.36
N SER A 25 -24.32 11.30 12.08
CA SER A 25 -24.09 12.66 11.59
C SER A 25 -22.61 12.96 11.55
N TRP A 26 -22.16 13.73 10.56
CA TRP A 26 -20.77 14.11 10.44
C TRP A 26 -20.59 15.55 9.96
N SER A 27 -19.48 16.13 10.34
CA SER A 27 -19.05 17.47 9.94
C SER A 27 -17.57 17.50 9.67
N LYS A 28 -17.13 18.37 8.78
CA LYS A 28 -15.72 18.55 8.46
C LYS A 28 -15.33 20.02 8.43
N ASN A 29 -14.09 20.31 8.79
CA ASN A 29 -13.41 21.57 8.55
C ASN A 29 -12.04 21.32 7.89
N ASN A 30 -11.18 22.32 7.78
CA ASN A 30 -9.95 22.26 6.94
C ASN A 30 -9.01 21.07 7.20
N ASP A 31 -8.95 20.53 8.41
CA ASP A 31 -8.01 19.46 8.76
C ASP A 31 -8.61 18.34 9.63
N ARG A 32 -9.92 18.43 9.92
CA ARG A 32 -10.58 17.55 10.86
C ARG A 32 -11.95 17.13 10.36
N LEU A 33 -12.24 15.83 10.51
CA LEU A 33 -13.57 15.27 10.36
C LEU A 33 -14.03 14.73 11.70
N VAL A 34 -15.25 15.03 12.07
CA VAL A 34 -15.91 14.46 13.25
C VAL A 34 -17.21 13.81 12.81
N ALA A 35 -17.41 12.57 13.20
CA ALA A 35 -18.67 11.85 13.01
C ALA A 35 -19.12 11.22 14.34
N TYR A 36 -20.42 11.18 14.55
CA TYR A 36 -20.99 10.63 15.77
C TYR A 36 -22.37 10.03 15.52
N SER A 37 -22.69 9.03 16.30
CA SER A 37 -24.01 8.41 16.30
C SER A 37 -25.04 9.33 16.97
N THR A 38 -26.17 9.54 16.33
CA THR A 38 -27.30 10.33 16.86
C THR A 38 -28.38 9.48 17.51
N ASP A 39 -28.38 8.17 17.24
CA ASP A 39 -29.35 7.21 17.74
C ASP A 39 -28.74 6.10 18.62
N GLY A 40 -27.42 6.18 18.86
CA GLY A 40 -26.67 5.21 19.62
C GLY A 40 -26.20 4.00 18.80
N SER A 41 -26.43 3.97 17.49
CA SER A 41 -25.92 2.91 16.63
C SER A 41 -24.40 2.93 16.56
N ALA A 42 -23.76 1.76 16.68
CA ALA A 42 -22.32 1.64 16.58
C ALA A 42 -21.87 1.53 15.11
N LEU A 43 -20.65 1.98 14.80
CA LEU A 43 -20.04 1.67 13.51
C LEU A 43 -19.84 0.17 13.35
N PRO A 44 -20.11 -0.39 12.16
CA PRO A 44 -19.77 -1.78 11.85
C PRO A 44 -18.27 -2.03 12.06
N ASN A 45 -17.90 -3.23 12.51
CA ASN A 45 -16.50 -3.61 12.74
C ASN A 45 -15.62 -3.55 11.49
N ASN A 46 -16.22 -3.60 10.31
CA ASN A 46 -15.56 -3.49 9.01
C ASN A 46 -15.79 -2.15 8.32
N PHE A 47 -16.21 -1.12 9.06
CA PHE A 47 -16.39 0.20 8.50
C PHE A 47 -15.05 0.73 7.96
N THR A 48 -15.06 1.17 6.71
CA THR A 48 -13.90 1.69 6.01
C THR A 48 -14.24 3.03 5.37
N PHE A 49 -13.26 3.91 5.31
CA PHE A 49 -13.34 5.13 4.52
C PHE A 49 -12.08 5.23 3.66
N PHE A 50 -12.23 5.81 2.49
CA PHE A 50 -11.14 5.96 1.54
C PHE A 50 -10.57 7.37 1.63
N ILE A 51 -9.24 7.44 1.63
CA ILE A 51 -8.48 8.67 1.58
C ILE A 51 -7.77 8.71 0.23
N GLU A 52 -7.76 9.86 -0.42
CA GLU A 52 -7.05 10.03 -1.68
C GLU A 52 -5.56 9.70 -1.53
N SER A 53 -5.01 9.11 -2.59
CA SER A 53 -3.61 8.71 -2.68
C SER A 53 -2.64 9.87 -2.39
N GLY A 54 -1.55 9.58 -1.68
CA GLY A 54 -0.51 10.56 -1.35
C GLY A 54 -0.80 11.42 -0.11
N LYS A 55 -1.92 11.20 0.59
CA LYS A 55 -2.28 11.94 1.80
C LYS A 55 -2.15 11.07 3.05
N SER A 56 -1.81 11.70 4.16
CA SER A 56 -1.62 11.00 5.42
C SER A 56 -2.66 11.39 6.45
N VAL A 57 -3.20 10.38 7.12
CA VAL A 57 -3.95 10.58 8.37
C VAL A 57 -2.95 10.91 9.46
N LYS A 58 -3.13 12.05 10.11
CA LYS A 58 -2.31 12.47 11.25
C LYS A 58 -2.73 11.74 12.52
N ASN A 59 -4.04 11.64 12.75
CA ASN A 59 -4.59 11.01 13.95
C ASN A 59 -6.00 10.48 13.68
N ILE A 60 -6.34 9.36 14.32
CA ILE A 60 -7.69 8.82 14.39
C ILE A 60 -8.01 8.58 15.85
N LYS A 61 -9.07 9.19 16.33
CA LYS A 61 -9.61 8.95 17.67
C LYS A 61 -11.00 8.32 17.52
N LEU A 62 -11.17 7.13 18.08
CA LEU A 62 -12.45 6.45 18.16
C LEU A 62 -12.99 6.60 19.57
N VAL A 63 -14.26 6.93 19.66
CA VAL A 63 -14.96 7.13 20.94
C VAL A 63 -16.03 6.04 21.07
N GLY A 64 -15.95 5.29 22.15
CA GLY A 64 -16.97 4.33 22.55
C GLY A 64 -17.98 4.93 23.52
N TRP A 65 -18.88 4.11 24.04
CA TRP A 65 -19.82 4.51 25.09
C TRP A 65 -19.08 4.99 26.34
N ALA A 66 -19.68 5.95 27.02
CA ALA A 66 -19.11 6.56 28.22
C ALA A 66 -17.73 7.22 28.04
N ASN A 67 -17.49 7.82 26.86
CA ASN A 67 -16.22 8.48 26.52
C ASN A 67 -14.99 7.53 26.54
N SER A 68 -15.19 6.22 26.46
CA SER A 68 -14.06 5.31 26.34
C SER A 68 -13.34 5.56 25.00
N VAL A 69 -12.01 5.70 25.05
CA VAL A 69 -11.17 5.80 23.85
C VAL A 69 -10.84 4.40 23.35
N ILE A 70 -11.14 4.15 22.08
CA ILE A 70 -10.85 2.89 21.41
C ILE A 70 -9.65 3.11 20.49
N GLU A 71 -8.65 2.25 20.56
CA GLU A 71 -7.49 2.34 19.67
C GLU A 71 -7.90 1.97 18.22
N ALA A 72 -7.67 2.90 17.29
CA ALA A 72 -7.82 2.64 15.87
C ALA A 72 -6.59 1.92 15.34
N LYS A 73 -6.77 0.76 14.73
CA LYS A 73 -5.71 0.14 13.94
C LYS A 73 -5.77 0.65 12.51
N LYS A 74 -4.69 1.30 12.07
CA LYS A 74 -4.53 1.66 10.66
C LYS A 74 -4.36 0.37 9.86
N TYR A 75 -5.38 0.00 9.08
CA TYR A 75 -5.25 -1.06 8.09
C TYR A 75 -4.69 -0.45 6.81
N ILE A 76 -3.51 -0.87 6.41
CA ILE A 76 -2.95 -0.57 5.11
C ILE A 76 -3.07 -1.87 4.32
N PRO A 77 -3.98 -1.94 3.32
CA PRO A 77 -4.10 -3.15 2.53
C PRO A 77 -2.76 -3.46 1.85
N PRO A 78 -2.37 -4.74 1.76
CA PRO A 78 -1.15 -5.12 1.08
C PRO A 78 -1.24 -4.68 -0.40
N VAL A 79 -0.22 -3.97 -0.86
CA VAL A 79 -0.12 -3.56 -2.26
C VAL A 79 0.21 -4.79 -3.10
N LEU A 80 -0.67 -5.16 -4.02
CA LEU A 80 -0.34 -6.12 -5.07
C LEU A 80 0.34 -5.36 -6.20
N PHE A 81 1.64 -5.55 -6.35
CA PHE A 81 2.44 -4.86 -7.37
C PHE A 81 2.12 -5.28 -8.80
N ASN A 82 1.30 -6.31 -9.02
CA ASN A 82 1.09 -6.91 -10.35
C ASN A 82 2.41 -7.19 -11.09
N LEU A 83 3.40 -7.67 -10.32
CA LEU A 83 4.76 -7.90 -10.80
C LEU A 83 4.79 -8.86 -11.98
N ARG A 84 5.36 -8.44 -13.10
CA ARG A 84 5.54 -9.22 -14.32
C ARG A 84 6.96 -9.08 -14.85
N THR A 85 7.42 -10.11 -15.52
CA THR A 85 8.73 -10.13 -16.16
C THR A 85 8.60 -10.64 -17.59
N SER A 86 9.25 -9.96 -18.55
CA SER A 86 9.21 -10.34 -19.95
C SER A 86 10.50 -9.92 -20.66
N PRO A 87 11.04 -10.80 -21.52
CA PRO A 87 10.68 -12.21 -21.68
C PRO A 87 11.05 -13.05 -20.46
N ASN A 88 10.49 -14.24 -20.33
CA ASN A 88 10.88 -15.23 -19.33
C ASN A 88 10.65 -16.64 -19.91
N PRO A 89 11.69 -17.42 -20.27
CA PRO A 89 13.12 -17.17 -20.11
C PRO A 89 13.64 -15.95 -20.89
N PHE A 90 14.78 -15.37 -20.47
CA PHE A 90 15.35 -14.19 -21.10
C PHE A 90 16.85 -14.30 -21.43
N ASN A 91 17.29 -13.56 -22.45
CA ASN A 91 18.66 -13.34 -22.87
C ASN A 91 18.74 -12.07 -23.71
N PRO A 92 19.63 -11.12 -23.45
CA PRO A 92 20.41 -10.94 -22.23
C PRO A 92 19.66 -10.09 -21.19
N LYS A 93 18.47 -9.59 -21.51
CA LYS A 93 17.75 -8.55 -20.75
C LYS A 93 16.30 -8.93 -20.57
N CYS A 94 15.73 -8.70 -19.38
CA CYS A 94 14.29 -8.73 -19.17
C CYS A 94 13.78 -7.39 -18.63
N SER A 95 12.53 -7.10 -18.93
CA SER A 95 11.77 -6.02 -18.29
C SER A 95 11.08 -6.56 -17.03
N ILE A 96 11.04 -5.74 -16.02
CA ILE A 96 10.34 -5.97 -14.75
C ILE A 96 9.31 -4.85 -14.65
N SER A 97 8.06 -5.18 -14.87
CA SER A 97 6.96 -4.23 -14.80
C SER A 97 6.13 -4.46 -13.53
N PHE A 98 5.70 -3.37 -12.94
CA PHE A 98 4.86 -3.40 -11.75
C PHE A 98 3.98 -2.16 -11.69
N HIS A 99 2.81 -2.30 -11.04
CA HIS A 99 1.85 -1.22 -10.86
C HIS A 99 1.85 -0.76 -9.41
N LEU A 100 1.87 0.55 -9.19
CA LEU A 100 1.75 1.16 -7.86
C LEU A 100 0.41 1.88 -7.75
N PRO A 101 -0.43 1.56 -6.76
CA PRO A 101 -1.67 2.28 -6.51
C PRO A 101 -1.43 3.66 -5.90
N ILE A 102 -0.26 3.88 -5.29
CA ILE A 102 0.19 5.14 -4.68
C ILE A 102 1.69 5.31 -4.88
N ASP A 103 2.17 6.54 -4.81
CA ASP A 103 3.59 6.85 -4.75
C ASP A 103 4.26 6.13 -3.58
N SER A 104 5.38 5.44 -3.83
CA SER A 104 6.02 4.60 -2.81
C SER A 104 7.52 4.47 -2.99
N ASN A 105 8.24 4.26 -1.88
CA ASN A 105 9.63 3.81 -1.92
C ASN A 105 9.66 2.31 -2.18
N ILE A 106 10.26 1.92 -3.30
CA ILE A 106 10.30 0.54 -3.76
C ILE A 106 11.74 0.04 -3.78
N LYS A 107 11.93 -1.17 -3.24
CA LYS A 107 13.16 -1.94 -3.39
C LYS A 107 12.93 -3.08 -4.36
N VAL A 108 13.85 -3.27 -5.31
CA VAL A 108 13.85 -4.41 -6.22
C VAL A 108 15.20 -5.10 -6.13
N ASN A 109 15.20 -6.32 -5.62
CA ASN A 109 16.38 -7.11 -5.35
C ASN A 109 16.36 -8.40 -6.13
N ILE A 110 17.56 -8.91 -6.46
CA ILE A 110 17.79 -10.19 -7.14
C ILE A 110 18.39 -11.19 -6.16
N TYR A 111 17.86 -12.39 -6.22
CA TYR A 111 18.34 -13.53 -5.44
C TYR A 111 18.58 -14.73 -6.35
N ASN A 112 19.54 -15.58 -5.99
CA ASN A 112 19.76 -16.86 -6.68
C ASN A 112 18.77 -17.94 -6.21
N SER A 113 18.87 -19.14 -6.79
CA SER A 113 18.01 -20.28 -6.46
C SER A 113 18.15 -20.80 -5.01
N LYS A 114 19.22 -20.39 -4.31
CA LYS A 114 19.45 -20.71 -2.89
C LYS A 114 18.91 -19.62 -1.95
N GLY A 115 18.27 -18.56 -2.47
CA GLY A 115 17.78 -17.43 -1.69
C GLY A 115 18.86 -16.44 -1.26
N GLN A 116 20.07 -16.53 -1.80
CA GLN A 116 21.15 -15.60 -1.48
C GLN A 116 20.97 -14.32 -2.30
N PHE A 117 21.08 -13.18 -1.63
CA PHE A 117 21.06 -11.86 -2.25
C PHE A 117 22.23 -11.70 -3.24
N LEU A 118 21.96 -11.16 -4.40
CA LEU A 118 22.96 -10.92 -5.44
C LEU A 118 23.18 -9.42 -5.69
N GLU A 119 22.11 -8.70 -6.03
CA GLU A 119 22.20 -7.28 -6.32
C GLU A 119 20.85 -6.57 -6.10
N SER A 120 20.92 -5.27 -5.91
CA SER A 120 19.74 -4.38 -5.86
C SER A 120 19.63 -3.62 -7.17
N LEU A 121 18.50 -3.76 -7.86
CA LEU A 121 18.23 -3.04 -9.11
C LEU A 121 17.64 -1.65 -8.86
N ALA A 122 16.90 -1.50 -7.77
CA ALA A 122 16.30 -0.24 -7.37
C ALA A 122 16.11 -0.18 -5.86
N ASN A 123 16.27 1.02 -5.31
CA ASN A 123 15.90 1.38 -3.95
C ASN A 123 15.54 2.88 -3.95
N ASN A 124 14.44 3.20 -4.64
CA ASN A 124 14.08 4.56 -4.99
C ASN A 124 12.59 4.81 -4.78
N TYR A 125 12.24 6.09 -4.80
CA TYR A 125 10.87 6.55 -4.87
C TYR A 125 10.32 6.40 -6.29
N PHE A 126 9.15 5.79 -6.42
CA PHE A 126 8.44 5.60 -7.67
C PHE A 126 7.05 6.24 -7.58
N HIS A 127 6.58 6.79 -8.69
CA HIS A 127 5.25 7.39 -8.79
C HIS A 127 4.17 6.33 -8.98
N GLN A 128 2.97 6.67 -8.58
CA GLN A 128 1.74 5.92 -8.86
C GLN A 128 1.63 5.58 -10.35
N GLY A 129 1.07 4.41 -10.65
CA GLY A 129 0.86 3.92 -12.02
C GLY A 129 1.83 2.82 -12.40
N ASP A 130 1.99 2.61 -13.71
CA ASP A 130 2.82 1.56 -14.26
C ASP A 130 4.28 1.98 -14.32
N ASN A 131 5.13 1.15 -13.75
CA ASN A 131 6.57 1.35 -13.68
C ASN A 131 7.30 0.18 -14.35
N ILE A 132 8.44 0.48 -14.99
CA ILE A 132 9.26 -0.53 -15.65
C ILE A 132 10.72 -0.28 -15.30
N ILE A 133 11.40 -1.33 -14.87
CA ILE A 133 12.85 -1.37 -14.73
C ILE A 133 13.40 -2.54 -15.54
N TYR A 134 14.70 -2.60 -15.70
CA TYR A 134 15.32 -3.63 -16.51
C TYR A 134 16.43 -4.33 -15.74
N TRP A 135 16.52 -5.64 -15.96
CA TRP A 135 17.63 -6.44 -15.48
C TRP A 135 18.41 -7.07 -16.63
N GLN A 136 19.72 -6.84 -16.63
CA GLN A 136 20.66 -7.40 -17.59
C GLN A 136 21.87 -7.95 -16.83
N PRO A 137 21.86 -9.24 -16.44
CA PRO A 137 22.95 -9.85 -15.71
C PRO A 137 24.21 -9.95 -16.58
N LYS A 138 25.33 -9.38 -16.10
CA LYS A 138 26.60 -9.41 -16.85
C LYS A 138 27.50 -10.57 -16.43
N MET A 139 27.48 -10.95 -15.15
CA MET A 139 28.43 -11.89 -14.56
C MET A 139 27.78 -13.15 -13.98
N TYR A 140 26.49 -13.34 -14.17
CA TYR A 140 25.79 -14.51 -13.64
C TYR A 140 25.72 -15.63 -14.66
N ALA A 141 25.65 -16.87 -14.17
CA ALA A 141 25.44 -18.05 -14.99
C ALA A 141 23.98 -18.20 -15.43
N SER A 142 23.74 -18.96 -16.51
CA SER A 142 22.38 -19.38 -16.83
C SER A 142 21.76 -20.11 -15.64
N GLY A 143 20.50 -19.81 -15.32
CA GLY A 143 19.85 -20.43 -14.17
C GLY A 143 18.57 -19.76 -13.74
N ILE A 144 18.05 -20.21 -12.60
CA ILE A 144 16.85 -19.68 -11.96
C ILE A 144 17.25 -18.59 -10.98
N TYR A 145 16.53 -17.47 -11.06
CA TYR A 145 16.66 -16.33 -10.18
C TYR A 145 15.30 -15.88 -9.67
N PHE A 146 15.30 -15.14 -8.58
CA PHE A 146 14.12 -14.55 -8.02
C PHE A 146 14.27 -13.03 -7.96
N ILE A 147 13.30 -12.36 -8.53
CA ILE A 147 13.14 -10.90 -8.42
C ILE A 147 12.19 -10.66 -7.26
N GLN A 148 12.64 -9.92 -6.27
CA GLN A 148 11.85 -9.50 -5.14
C GLN A 148 11.56 -8.01 -5.25
N ILE A 149 10.30 -7.63 -5.25
CA ILE A 149 9.86 -6.25 -5.10
C ILE A 149 9.24 -6.08 -3.71
N SER A 150 9.59 -4.99 -3.04
CA SER A 150 9.04 -4.67 -1.72
C SER A 150 8.90 -3.18 -1.50
N ASP A 151 7.88 -2.81 -0.73
CA ASP A 151 7.75 -1.53 -0.06
C ASP A 151 7.95 -1.72 1.46
N ALA A 152 7.48 -0.76 2.28
CA ALA A 152 7.59 -0.84 3.74
C ALA A 152 6.73 -1.95 4.38
N ILE A 153 5.76 -2.53 3.66
CA ILE A 153 4.71 -3.39 4.21
C ILE A 153 4.63 -4.71 3.46
N THR A 154 4.78 -4.68 2.14
CA THR A 154 4.49 -5.78 1.23
C THR A 154 5.75 -6.25 0.51
N THR A 155 5.83 -7.55 0.31
CA THR A 155 6.89 -8.17 -0.51
C THR A 155 6.25 -9.14 -1.50
N GLN A 156 6.66 -9.04 -2.76
CA GLN A 156 6.26 -9.97 -3.81
C GLN A 156 7.49 -10.52 -4.53
N ASN A 157 7.45 -11.81 -4.90
CA ASN A 157 8.54 -12.48 -5.56
C ASN A 157 8.10 -13.03 -6.93
N GLN A 158 8.99 -12.93 -7.92
CA GLN A 158 8.80 -13.48 -9.26
C GLN A 158 10.00 -14.32 -9.67
N LYS A 159 9.73 -15.57 -10.05
CA LYS A 159 10.74 -16.45 -10.63
C LYS A 159 11.04 -16.07 -12.08
N VAL A 160 12.33 -16.00 -12.42
CA VAL A 160 12.81 -15.77 -13.79
C VAL A 160 13.90 -16.77 -14.16
N ILE A 161 14.04 -17.05 -15.43
CA ILE A 161 15.04 -17.95 -15.99
C ILE A 161 15.94 -17.15 -16.92
N TYR A 162 17.21 -17.07 -16.56
CA TYR A 162 18.24 -16.45 -17.39
C TYR A 162 18.94 -17.51 -18.24
N LEU A 163 19.07 -17.25 -19.53
CA LEU A 163 19.80 -18.05 -20.49
C LEU A 163 20.95 -17.20 -21.06
N LYS A 164 22.16 -17.75 -21.04
CA LYS A 164 23.35 -17.06 -21.55
C LYS A 164 23.63 -17.49 -23.00
#